data_7d74001daddf86ce9e04aacbd2347d0c
#
_entry.id   7d74001daddf86ce9e04aacbd2347d0c
#
_cell.length_a   1.000
_cell.length_b   1.000
_cell.length_c   1.000
_cell.angle_alpha   90.00
_cell.angle_beta   90.00
_cell.angle_gamma   90.00
#
_symmetry.space_group_name_H-M   'P 1'
#
loop_
_entity.id
_entity.type
_entity.pdbx_description
1 polymer ?
#
loop_
_entity_poly.entity_id
_entity_poly.type
_entity_poly.pdbx_seq_one_letter_code
_entity_poly.pdbx_strand_id
1 'polypeptide(L)'
;TLHSAFGFSFSNKHFSLSDKSRDKKRAAMQNLVLVIIDEISMVSADQLYMLDLRLQELKERVGTVFGGVGVMVLGDFMQLKPIQGRMVFDIPTNPDFQATHALDPRWEKFQSVLLEKNHRQGQDGIYADILNRVRTGEQTMEDLEELQKRVFKEKSKGVKRAEIFLGCKRKEVSEINISYITKLSGSPIILKAKHH
;
A
#
# COMPACT_ATOMS: atom_id res chain seq x y z
N THR A 1 4.71 -2.61 7.14
CA THR A 1 5.09 -2.63 5.70
C THR A 1 5.87 -3.89 5.37
N LEU A 2 5.88 -4.31 4.09
CA LEU A 2 6.68 -5.45 3.60
C LEU A 2 8.17 -5.26 3.93
N HIS A 3 8.71 -4.06 3.74
CA HIS A 3 10.11 -3.74 4.05
C HIS A 3 10.46 -4.02 5.51
N SER A 4 9.65 -3.55 6.44
CA SER A 4 9.89 -3.76 7.87
C SER A 4 9.69 -5.23 8.29
N ALA A 5 8.59 -5.84 7.87
CA ALA A 5 8.26 -7.20 8.26
C ALA A 5 9.29 -8.21 7.72
N PHE A 6 9.62 -8.11 6.44
CA PHE A 6 10.47 -9.09 5.76
C PHE A 6 11.92 -8.65 5.58
N GLY A 7 12.28 -7.45 6.03
CA GLY A 7 13.65 -6.94 5.95
C GLY A 7 14.09 -6.68 4.51
N PHE A 8 13.22 -6.08 3.69
CA PHE A 8 13.60 -5.70 2.34
C PHE A 8 14.50 -4.47 2.37
N SER A 9 15.50 -4.45 1.50
CA SER A 9 16.27 -3.25 1.18
C SER A 9 15.43 -2.34 0.26
N PHE A 10 15.74 -1.04 0.25
CA PHE A 10 15.17 -0.10 -0.71
C PHE A 10 15.70 -0.30 -2.14
N SER A 11 16.71 -1.14 -2.33
CA SER A 11 17.15 -1.57 -3.66
C SER A 11 16.24 -2.73 -4.13
N ASN A 12 15.95 -2.78 -5.43
CA ASN A 12 15.22 -3.90 -6.04
C ASN A 12 16.06 -5.20 -6.12
N LYS A 13 17.00 -5.39 -5.21
CA LYS A 13 17.83 -6.58 -5.11
C LYS A 13 17.44 -7.39 -3.90
N HIS A 14 17.31 -8.69 -4.09
CA HIS A 14 17.17 -9.61 -2.97
C HIS A 14 18.54 -9.82 -2.30
N PHE A 15 18.58 -9.62 -1.00
CA PHE A 15 19.75 -9.95 -0.18
C PHE A 15 19.28 -10.94 0.90
N SER A 16 20.08 -12.00 1.08
CA SER A 16 19.89 -12.89 2.23
C SER A 16 20.05 -12.10 3.52
N LEU A 17 19.27 -12.45 4.52
CA LEU A 17 19.41 -11.86 5.85
C LEU A 17 20.72 -12.32 6.50
N SER A 18 21.31 -11.48 7.37
CA SER A 18 22.34 -11.96 8.27
C SER A 18 21.77 -13.05 9.19
N ASP A 19 22.62 -13.99 9.62
CA ASP A 19 22.19 -15.14 10.44
C ASP A 19 21.35 -14.69 11.64
N LYS A 20 21.84 -13.73 12.40
CA LYS A 20 21.13 -13.16 13.57
C LYS A 20 19.75 -12.59 13.20
N SER A 21 19.65 -11.88 12.08
CA SER A 21 18.37 -11.28 11.63
C SER A 21 17.42 -12.36 11.13
N ARG A 22 17.94 -13.35 10.43
CA ARG A 22 17.18 -14.49 9.91
C ARG A 22 16.59 -15.30 11.05
N ASP A 23 17.40 -15.68 12.04
CA ASP A 23 16.97 -16.50 13.17
C ASP A 23 15.90 -15.78 14.01
N LYS A 24 16.08 -14.47 14.26
CA LYS A 24 15.06 -13.65 14.92
C LYS A 24 13.74 -13.64 14.13
N LYS A 25 13.79 -13.48 12.80
CA LYS A 25 12.59 -13.47 11.98
C LYS A 25 11.95 -14.84 11.86
N ARG A 26 12.74 -15.91 11.77
CA ARG A 26 12.23 -17.29 11.80
C ARG A 26 11.47 -17.57 13.08
N ALA A 27 12.05 -17.25 14.24
CA ALA A 27 11.39 -17.41 15.52
C ALA A 27 10.06 -16.65 15.60
N ALA A 28 10.05 -15.40 15.13
CA ALA A 28 8.83 -14.57 15.11
C ALA A 28 7.76 -15.07 14.13
N MET A 29 8.16 -15.75 13.06
CA MET A 29 7.28 -16.19 11.97
C MET A 29 7.14 -17.71 11.87
N GLN A 30 7.58 -18.47 12.88
CA GLN A 30 7.53 -19.94 12.85
C GLN A 30 6.12 -20.47 12.57
N ASN A 31 5.10 -19.86 13.16
CA ASN A 31 3.69 -20.25 13.03
C ASN A 31 2.95 -19.46 11.93
N LEU A 32 3.67 -18.70 11.09
CA LEU A 32 3.05 -17.94 10.00
C LEU A 32 2.48 -18.90 8.96
N VAL A 33 1.18 -18.83 8.73
CA VAL A 33 0.44 -19.63 7.76
C VAL A 33 -0.17 -18.79 6.65
N LEU A 34 -0.36 -17.47 6.88
CA LEU A 34 -0.98 -16.56 5.93
C LEU A 34 -0.32 -15.17 6.02
N VAL A 35 -0.02 -14.59 4.88
CA VAL A 35 0.37 -13.18 4.71
C VAL A 35 -0.77 -12.47 4.01
N ILE A 36 -1.25 -11.37 4.59
CA ILE A 36 -2.25 -10.49 3.95
C ILE A 36 -1.54 -9.19 3.55
N ILE A 37 -1.63 -8.85 2.28
CA ILE A 37 -1.05 -7.63 1.71
C ILE A 37 -2.20 -6.72 1.28
N ASP A 38 -2.34 -5.61 1.97
CA ASP A 38 -3.26 -4.55 1.58
C ASP A 38 -2.57 -3.55 0.64
N GLU A 39 -3.34 -2.86 -0.21
CA GLU A 39 -2.86 -1.91 -1.22
C GLU A 39 -1.85 -2.54 -2.18
N ILE A 40 -2.18 -3.72 -2.74
CA ILE A 40 -1.30 -4.47 -3.65
C ILE A 40 -0.89 -3.67 -4.90
N SER A 41 -1.68 -2.68 -5.31
CA SER A 41 -1.34 -1.80 -6.44
C SER A 41 -0.02 -1.05 -6.26
N MET A 42 0.41 -0.82 -5.01
CA MET A 42 1.66 -0.14 -4.68
C MET A 42 2.87 -1.10 -4.55
N VAL A 43 2.64 -2.40 -4.68
CA VAL A 43 3.68 -3.43 -4.64
C VAL A 43 4.17 -3.70 -6.05
N SER A 44 5.48 -3.67 -6.26
CA SER A 44 6.06 -3.98 -7.56
C SER A 44 6.22 -5.50 -7.79
N ALA A 45 6.36 -5.89 -9.07
CA ALA A 45 6.67 -7.26 -9.43
C ALA A 45 7.93 -7.77 -8.72
N ASP A 46 9.01 -6.97 -8.69
CA ASP A 46 10.24 -7.32 -7.99
C ASP A 46 10.00 -7.58 -6.50
N GLN A 47 9.16 -6.77 -5.85
CA GLN A 47 8.82 -6.96 -4.43
C GLN A 47 8.04 -8.25 -4.17
N LEU A 48 7.17 -8.67 -5.10
CA LEU A 48 6.48 -9.95 -4.98
C LEU A 48 7.46 -11.13 -5.04
N TYR A 49 8.45 -11.08 -5.95
CA TYR A 49 9.49 -12.11 -6.02
C TYR A 49 10.42 -12.07 -4.80
N MET A 50 10.75 -10.89 -4.28
CA MET A 50 11.49 -10.77 -3.03
C MET A 50 10.73 -11.38 -1.85
N LEU A 51 9.42 -11.21 -1.80
CA LEU A 51 8.57 -11.83 -0.78
C LEU A 51 8.60 -13.36 -0.88
N ASP A 52 8.46 -13.89 -2.10
CA ASP A 52 8.52 -15.32 -2.35
C ASP A 52 9.85 -15.90 -1.83
N LEU A 53 10.97 -15.36 -2.28
CA LEU A 53 12.29 -15.84 -1.84
C LEU A 53 12.51 -15.69 -0.33
N ARG A 54 12.05 -14.59 0.25
CA ARG A 54 12.15 -14.37 1.70
C ARG A 54 11.33 -15.38 2.51
N LEU A 55 10.14 -15.70 2.07
CA LEU A 55 9.31 -16.73 2.72
C LEU A 55 9.92 -18.12 2.57
N GLN A 56 10.50 -18.45 1.41
CA GLN A 56 11.26 -19.69 1.22
C GLN A 56 12.44 -19.78 2.18
N GLU A 57 13.21 -18.70 2.33
CA GLU A 57 14.34 -18.60 3.26
C GLU A 57 13.90 -18.79 4.73
N LEU A 58 12.84 -18.08 5.15
CA LEU A 58 12.35 -18.11 6.53
C LEU A 58 11.69 -19.44 6.90
N LYS A 59 11.04 -20.09 5.95
CA LYS A 59 10.38 -21.41 6.15
C LYS A 59 11.28 -22.59 5.82
N GLU A 60 12.52 -22.37 5.37
CA GLU A 60 13.46 -23.41 4.95
C GLU A 60 12.89 -24.34 3.86
N ARG A 61 12.08 -23.78 2.96
CA ARG A 61 11.40 -24.51 1.88
C ARG A 61 11.76 -23.92 0.53
N VAL A 62 13.03 -24.07 0.16
CA VAL A 62 13.54 -23.63 -1.13
C VAL A 62 12.80 -24.32 -2.28
N GLY A 63 12.43 -23.57 -3.31
CA GLY A 63 11.67 -24.06 -4.45
C GLY A 63 10.17 -24.19 -4.23
N THR A 64 9.69 -24.04 -3.01
CA THR A 64 8.24 -24.01 -2.72
C THR A 64 7.74 -22.56 -2.78
N VAL A 65 6.76 -22.29 -3.64
CA VAL A 65 6.19 -20.94 -3.81
C VAL A 65 5.75 -20.37 -2.47
N PHE A 66 6.22 -19.16 -2.16
CA PHE A 66 6.05 -18.47 -0.87
C PHE A 66 6.41 -19.31 0.37
N GLY A 67 7.31 -20.31 0.21
CA GLY A 67 7.67 -21.21 1.29
C GLY A 67 6.50 -22.04 1.83
N GLY A 68 5.42 -22.19 1.04
CA GLY A 68 4.20 -22.87 1.44
C GLY A 68 3.29 -22.04 2.36
N VAL A 69 3.54 -20.75 2.52
CA VAL A 69 2.68 -19.80 3.24
C VAL A 69 1.59 -19.30 2.30
N GLY A 70 0.35 -19.27 2.76
CA GLY A 70 -0.75 -18.63 2.02
C GLY A 70 -0.48 -17.14 1.85
N VAL A 71 -0.79 -16.59 0.69
CA VAL A 71 -0.68 -15.15 0.43
C VAL A 71 -2.02 -14.64 -0.09
N MET A 72 -2.59 -13.69 0.61
CA MET A 72 -3.81 -12.99 0.23
C MET A 72 -3.45 -11.54 -0.10
N VAL A 73 -3.95 -11.04 -1.22
CA VAL A 73 -3.69 -9.68 -1.66
C VAL A 73 -5.01 -8.91 -1.82
N LEU A 74 -5.03 -7.67 -1.39
CA LEU A 74 -6.18 -6.79 -1.45
C LEU A 74 -5.75 -5.47 -2.08
N GLY A 75 -6.62 -4.83 -2.86
CA GLY A 75 -6.35 -3.51 -3.42
C GLY A 75 -7.10 -3.23 -4.71
N ASP A 76 -6.74 -2.13 -5.33
CA ASP A 76 -7.37 -1.64 -6.55
C ASP A 76 -6.30 -1.15 -7.54
N PHE A 77 -6.13 -1.83 -8.66
CA PHE A 77 -5.13 -1.50 -9.68
C PHE A 77 -5.38 -0.20 -10.44
N MET A 78 -6.56 0.40 -10.29
CA MET A 78 -6.84 1.75 -10.81
C MET A 78 -6.39 2.85 -9.85
N GLN A 79 -5.88 2.49 -8.65
CA GLN A 79 -5.30 3.43 -7.70
C GLN A 79 -3.79 3.63 -7.94
N LEU A 80 -3.06 4.07 -6.92
CA LEU A 80 -1.64 4.42 -7.05
C LEU A 80 -0.78 3.22 -7.45
N LYS A 81 0.06 3.45 -8.44
CA LYS A 81 1.06 2.48 -8.92
C LYS A 81 2.26 2.43 -7.98
N PRO A 82 3.12 1.39 -8.10
CA PRO A 82 4.39 1.35 -7.38
C PRO A 82 5.23 2.60 -7.67
N ILE A 83 5.90 3.14 -6.65
CA ILE A 83 6.79 4.31 -6.81
C ILE A 83 7.99 3.95 -7.68
N GLN A 84 8.47 2.71 -7.56
CA GLN A 84 9.56 2.15 -8.36
C GLN A 84 9.21 0.74 -8.83
N GLY A 85 9.63 0.39 -10.02
CA GLY A 85 9.36 -0.91 -10.64
C GLY A 85 8.06 -0.94 -11.43
N ARG A 86 7.74 -2.11 -11.94
CA ARG A 86 6.54 -2.39 -12.74
C ARG A 86 5.42 -2.89 -11.83
N MET A 87 4.20 -2.89 -12.36
CA MET A 87 3.04 -3.44 -11.64
C MET A 87 3.29 -4.90 -11.24
N VAL A 88 2.65 -5.33 -10.17
CA VAL A 88 2.88 -6.66 -9.57
C VAL A 88 2.65 -7.83 -10.54
N PHE A 89 1.81 -7.64 -11.54
CA PHE A 89 1.50 -8.62 -12.58
C PHE A 89 2.37 -8.52 -13.83
N ASP A 90 3.26 -7.52 -13.91
CA ASP A 90 4.20 -7.36 -15.02
C ASP A 90 5.45 -8.24 -14.83
N ILE A 91 6.26 -8.30 -15.90
CA ILE A 91 7.58 -8.91 -15.83
C ILE A 91 8.47 -8.09 -14.88
N PRO A 92 9.15 -8.72 -13.92
CA PRO A 92 10.06 -8.01 -13.00
C PRO A 92 11.15 -7.25 -13.73
N THR A 93 11.70 -6.21 -13.10
CA THR A 93 12.82 -5.45 -13.66
C THR A 93 14.17 -6.09 -13.35
N ASN A 94 14.27 -6.85 -12.27
CA ASN A 94 15.48 -7.55 -11.88
C ASN A 94 15.70 -8.80 -12.77
N PRO A 95 16.87 -8.94 -13.45
CA PRO A 95 17.16 -10.08 -14.32
C PRO A 95 17.04 -11.46 -13.64
N ASP A 96 17.42 -11.56 -12.36
CA ASP A 96 17.35 -12.80 -11.60
C ASP A 96 15.89 -13.26 -11.43
N PHE A 97 14.97 -12.31 -11.26
CA PHE A 97 13.54 -12.59 -11.15
C PHE A 97 12.89 -12.86 -12.52
N GLN A 98 13.42 -12.26 -13.59
CA GLN A 98 12.91 -12.51 -14.95
C GLN A 98 13.07 -13.98 -15.35
N ALA A 99 14.19 -14.61 -15.02
CA ALA A 99 14.40 -16.03 -15.28
C ALA A 99 13.35 -16.90 -14.55
N THR A 100 13.09 -16.60 -13.27
CA THR A 100 12.07 -17.29 -12.50
C THR A 100 10.66 -16.99 -13.04
N HIS A 101 10.38 -15.74 -13.42
CA HIS A 101 9.10 -15.34 -14.00
C HIS A 101 8.80 -16.09 -15.30
N ALA A 102 9.78 -16.26 -16.18
CA ALA A 102 9.60 -16.97 -17.44
C ALA A 102 9.22 -18.45 -17.27
N LEU A 103 9.64 -19.07 -16.17
CA LEU A 103 9.36 -20.48 -15.88
C LEU A 103 8.11 -20.66 -15.03
N ASP A 104 7.88 -19.76 -14.08
CA ASP A 104 6.81 -19.88 -13.07
C ASP A 104 6.38 -18.49 -12.55
N PRO A 105 5.51 -17.79 -13.30
CA PRO A 105 5.07 -16.45 -12.94
C PRO A 105 4.26 -16.46 -11.64
N ARG A 106 4.72 -15.72 -10.65
CA ARG A 106 4.13 -15.72 -9.30
C ARG A 106 2.74 -15.12 -9.26
N TRP A 107 2.48 -14.10 -10.08
CA TRP A 107 1.16 -13.47 -10.11
C TRP A 107 0.06 -14.41 -10.62
N GLU A 108 0.36 -15.27 -11.56
CA GLU A 108 -0.59 -16.21 -12.13
C GLU A 108 -1.06 -17.32 -11.16
N LYS A 109 -0.39 -17.43 -10.00
CA LYS A 109 -0.82 -18.35 -8.93
C LYS A 109 -2.00 -17.84 -8.12
N PHE A 110 -2.33 -16.57 -8.23
CA PHE A 110 -3.44 -15.99 -7.50
C PHE A 110 -4.77 -16.23 -8.20
N GLN A 111 -5.79 -16.53 -7.39
CA GLN A 111 -7.18 -16.53 -7.82
C GLN A 111 -7.78 -15.17 -7.54
N SER A 112 -8.37 -14.54 -8.54
CA SER A 112 -8.98 -13.22 -8.39
C SER A 112 -10.44 -13.30 -7.98
N VAL A 113 -10.81 -12.41 -7.05
CA VAL A 113 -12.20 -12.18 -6.65
C VAL A 113 -12.44 -10.68 -6.76
N LEU A 114 -13.46 -10.29 -7.53
CA LEU A 114 -13.86 -8.90 -7.69
C LEU A 114 -14.96 -8.57 -6.67
N LEU A 115 -14.73 -7.52 -5.85
CA LEU A 115 -15.73 -6.99 -4.95
C LEU A 115 -16.47 -5.85 -5.66
N GLU A 116 -17.75 -6.03 -5.93
CA GLU A 116 -18.56 -5.10 -6.72
C GLU A 116 -19.31 -4.08 -5.84
N LYS A 117 -19.72 -4.51 -4.63
CA LYS A 117 -20.56 -3.68 -3.77
C LYS A 117 -19.76 -2.62 -3.02
N ASN A 118 -20.07 -1.36 -3.29
CA ASN A 118 -19.50 -0.23 -2.56
C ASN A 118 -20.28 0.03 -1.25
N HIS A 119 -19.59 -0.07 -0.11
CA HIS A 119 -20.15 0.21 1.21
C HIS A 119 -19.71 1.56 1.78
N ARG A 120 -18.68 2.20 1.21
CA ARG A 120 -18.06 3.42 1.77
C ARG A 120 -18.95 4.64 1.59
N GLN A 121 -19.55 4.79 0.40
CA GLN A 121 -20.43 5.92 0.09
C GLN A 121 -21.86 5.72 0.60
N GLY A 122 -22.21 4.57 1.17
CA GLY A 122 -23.48 4.30 1.80
C GLY A 122 -24.67 4.59 0.87
N GLN A 123 -25.45 5.63 1.19
CA GLN A 123 -26.65 6.00 0.42
C GLN A 123 -26.40 7.05 -0.68
N ASP A 124 -25.18 7.61 -0.80
CA ASP A 124 -24.83 8.57 -1.85
C ASP A 124 -24.43 7.86 -3.15
N GLY A 125 -25.42 7.29 -3.84
CA GLY A 125 -25.22 6.57 -5.10
C GLY A 125 -24.66 7.46 -6.21
N ILE A 126 -25.10 8.73 -6.29
CA ILE A 126 -24.63 9.67 -7.32
C ILE A 126 -23.12 9.92 -7.17
N TYR A 127 -22.65 10.18 -5.96
CA TYR A 127 -21.23 10.40 -5.73
C TYR A 127 -20.41 9.12 -5.96
N ALA A 128 -20.93 7.96 -5.59
CA ALA A 128 -20.28 6.68 -5.88
C ALA A 128 -20.11 6.45 -7.40
N ASP A 129 -21.12 6.77 -8.20
CA ASP A 129 -21.08 6.64 -9.66
C ASP A 129 -20.07 7.61 -10.29
N ILE A 130 -20.02 8.86 -9.80
CA ILE A 130 -18.99 9.84 -10.21
C ILE A 130 -17.58 9.28 -9.94
N LEU A 131 -17.35 8.78 -8.72
CA LEU A 131 -16.04 8.21 -8.37
C LEU A 131 -15.67 7.01 -9.24
N ASN A 132 -16.63 6.15 -9.58
CA ASN A 132 -16.39 5.00 -10.46
C ASN A 132 -16.00 5.46 -11.87
N ARG A 133 -16.70 6.44 -12.45
CA ARG A 133 -16.33 7.02 -13.76
C ARG A 133 -14.97 7.71 -13.73
N VAL A 134 -14.66 8.46 -12.68
CA VAL A 134 -13.33 9.06 -12.49
C VAL A 134 -12.25 8.00 -12.41
N ARG A 135 -12.53 6.88 -11.71
CA ARG A 135 -11.60 5.75 -11.57
C ARG A 135 -11.22 5.12 -12.91
N THR A 136 -12.18 5.03 -13.85
CA THR A 136 -11.96 4.45 -15.19
C THR A 136 -11.57 5.49 -16.25
N GLY A 137 -11.58 6.78 -15.90
CA GLY A 137 -11.30 7.87 -16.84
C GLY A 137 -12.48 8.21 -17.74
N GLU A 138 -13.70 7.82 -17.37
CA GLU A 138 -14.94 8.00 -18.10
C GLU A 138 -15.83 9.13 -17.54
N GLN A 139 -15.23 10.04 -16.75
CA GLN A 139 -15.96 11.15 -16.15
C GLN A 139 -16.57 12.06 -17.21
N THR A 140 -17.80 12.51 -16.95
CA THR A 140 -18.53 13.42 -17.81
C THR A 140 -18.32 14.89 -17.41
N MET A 141 -18.80 15.84 -18.25
CA MET A 141 -18.77 17.27 -17.89
C MET A 141 -19.67 17.55 -16.69
N GLU A 142 -20.81 16.89 -16.60
CA GLU A 142 -21.74 16.99 -15.46
C GLU A 142 -21.09 16.51 -14.17
N ASP A 143 -20.28 15.44 -14.21
CA ASP A 143 -19.51 14.97 -13.06
C ASP A 143 -18.51 16.03 -12.58
N LEU A 144 -17.81 16.68 -13.52
CA LEU A 144 -16.87 17.74 -13.19
C LEU A 144 -17.57 18.96 -12.60
N GLU A 145 -18.72 19.33 -13.12
CA GLU A 145 -19.54 20.42 -12.57
C GLU A 145 -20.00 20.10 -11.14
N GLU A 146 -20.44 18.85 -10.88
CA GLU A 146 -20.83 18.42 -9.55
C GLU A 146 -19.65 18.46 -8.56
N LEU A 147 -18.47 18.00 -8.98
CA LEU A 147 -17.27 18.08 -8.16
C LEU A 147 -16.81 19.52 -7.91
N GLN A 148 -16.96 20.41 -8.92
CA GLN A 148 -16.60 21.82 -8.78
C GLN A 148 -17.43 22.57 -7.75
N LYS A 149 -18.68 22.16 -7.49
CA LYS A 149 -19.51 22.74 -6.41
C LYS A 149 -18.86 22.59 -5.03
N ARG A 150 -17.95 21.64 -4.88
CA ARG A 150 -17.23 21.35 -3.63
C ARG A 150 -15.82 21.98 -3.59
N VAL A 151 -15.45 22.76 -4.60
CA VAL A 151 -14.18 23.49 -4.62
C VAL A 151 -14.35 24.82 -3.91
N PHE A 152 -13.69 24.99 -2.78
CA PHE A 152 -13.72 26.22 -2.01
C PHE A 152 -12.42 27.00 -2.16
N LYS A 153 -12.52 28.30 -2.40
CA LYS A 153 -11.37 29.19 -2.28
C LYS A 153 -11.07 29.43 -0.79
N GLU A 154 -9.79 29.42 -0.45
CA GLU A 154 -9.28 29.49 0.92
C GLU A 154 -9.82 30.64 1.79
N LYS A 155 -10.37 31.70 1.16
CA LYS A 155 -10.93 32.89 1.79
C LYS A 155 -12.45 32.97 1.84
N SER A 156 -13.18 31.93 1.53
CA SER A 156 -14.63 31.93 1.57
C SER A 156 -15.13 32.02 3.01
N LYS A 157 -15.73 33.16 3.38
CA LYS A 157 -16.34 33.33 4.70
C LYS A 157 -17.51 32.33 4.86
N GLY A 158 -17.54 31.60 5.98
CA GLY A 158 -18.64 30.70 6.32
C GLY A 158 -18.46 29.22 5.98
N VAL A 159 -17.37 28.82 5.34
CA VAL A 159 -17.06 27.40 5.13
C VAL A 159 -16.63 26.79 6.47
N LYS A 160 -17.36 25.81 6.98
CA LYS A 160 -16.91 24.99 8.10
C LYS A 160 -15.61 24.30 7.67
N ARG A 161 -14.53 24.52 8.42
CA ARG A 161 -13.28 23.80 8.19
C ARG A 161 -13.53 22.32 8.35
N ALA A 162 -13.01 21.53 7.39
CA ALA A 162 -13.04 20.08 7.50
C ALA A 162 -12.27 19.63 8.75
N GLU A 163 -12.73 18.56 9.39
CA GLU A 163 -12.04 17.97 10.54
C GLU A 163 -10.76 17.23 10.11
N ILE A 164 -10.71 16.79 8.85
CA ILE A 164 -9.58 16.05 8.28
C ILE A 164 -9.12 16.77 7.01
N PHE A 165 -7.81 17.00 6.91
CA PHE A 165 -7.15 17.60 5.75
C PHE A 165 -6.21 16.61 5.09
N LEU A 166 -6.28 16.53 3.76
CA LEU A 166 -5.31 15.83 2.94
C LEU A 166 -4.38 16.87 2.30
N GLY A 167 -3.10 16.80 2.59
CA GLY A 167 -2.08 17.66 2.01
C GLY A 167 -1.09 16.88 1.15
N CYS A 168 -0.63 17.49 0.06
CA CYS A 168 0.34 16.88 -0.85
C CYS A 168 1.76 16.86 -0.27
N LYS A 169 2.10 17.78 0.63
CA LYS A 169 3.43 17.93 1.20
C LYS A 169 3.43 17.69 2.70
N ARG A 170 4.38 16.88 3.18
CA ARG A 170 4.54 16.59 4.62
C ARG A 170 4.71 17.86 5.47
N LYS A 171 5.41 18.88 4.96
CA LYS A 171 5.60 20.15 5.65
C LYS A 171 4.26 20.85 5.91
N GLU A 172 3.41 20.98 4.90
CA GLU A 172 2.07 21.58 5.00
C GLU A 172 1.18 20.84 6.01
N VAL A 173 1.18 19.50 5.94
CA VAL A 173 0.46 18.66 6.91
C VAL A 173 0.97 18.86 8.33
N SER A 174 2.30 18.94 8.53
CA SER A 174 2.91 19.17 9.82
C SER A 174 2.53 20.54 10.39
N GLU A 175 2.57 21.60 9.59
CA GLU A 175 2.19 22.95 9.99
C GLU A 175 0.73 23.03 10.40
N ILE A 176 -0.18 22.40 9.64
CA ILE A 176 -1.60 22.32 10.00
C ILE A 176 -1.77 21.56 11.33
N ASN A 177 -1.17 20.40 11.47
CA ASN A 177 -1.27 19.59 12.69
C ASN A 177 -0.76 20.37 13.92
N ILE A 178 0.38 21.04 13.82
CA ILE A 178 0.92 21.88 14.90
C ILE A 178 -0.08 22.99 15.26
N SER A 179 -0.67 23.66 14.25
CA SER A 179 -1.65 24.73 14.48
C SER A 179 -2.91 24.26 15.21
N TYR A 180 -3.29 22.99 15.07
CA TYR A 180 -4.42 22.39 15.80
C TYR A 180 -4.01 21.95 17.20
N ILE A 181 -2.86 21.29 17.35
CA ILE A 181 -2.33 20.84 18.65
C ILE A 181 -2.14 22.03 19.61
N THR A 182 -1.61 23.15 19.11
CA THR A 182 -1.39 24.36 19.93
C THR A 182 -2.68 25.03 20.42
N LYS A 183 -3.82 24.68 19.84
CA LYS A 183 -5.14 25.19 20.27
C LYS A 183 -5.84 24.29 21.29
N LEU A 184 -5.30 23.10 21.54
CA LEU A 184 -5.83 22.21 22.56
C LEU A 184 -5.54 22.76 23.95
N SER A 185 -6.55 22.70 24.84
CA SER A 185 -6.38 23.10 26.25
C SER A 185 -5.62 22.01 27.00
N GLY A 186 -4.62 22.40 27.78
CA GLY A 186 -3.83 21.51 28.62
C GLY A 186 -2.32 21.64 28.37
N SER A 187 -1.52 21.10 29.30
CA SER A 187 -0.07 21.04 29.14
C SER A 187 0.32 19.86 28.28
N PRO A 188 1.11 20.05 27.20
CA PRO A 188 1.52 18.95 26.34
C PRO A 188 2.47 17.99 27.06
N ILE A 189 2.23 16.69 26.93
CA ILE A 189 3.17 15.66 27.35
C ILE A 189 4.02 15.28 26.14
N ILE A 190 5.31 15.51 26.21
CA ILE A 190 6.26 15.19 25.15
C ILE A 190 6.85 13.82 25.42
N LEU A 191 6.51 12.85 24.58
CA LEU A 191 7.10 11.51 24.59
C LEU A 191 8.18 11.45 23.50
N LYS A 192 9.44 11.22 23.90
CA LYS A 192 10.54 11.01 22.95
C LYS A 192 10.65 9.52 22.65
N ALA A 193 10.50 9.14 21.38
CA ALA A 193 10.78 7.78 20.95
C ALA A 193 12.28 7.49 21.06
N LYS A 194 12.65 6.37 21.69
CA LYS A 194 14.00 5.83 21.61
C LYS A 194 14.02 4.82 20.46
N HIS A 195 14.79 5.12 19.41
CA HIS A 195 15.08 4.15 18.37
C HIS A 195 16.20 3.23 18.86
N HIS A 196 15.93 1.96 18.96
CA HIS A 196 16.92 0.91 19.23
C HIS A 196 17.30 0.22 17.94
#